data_7a05a4a3160de418325abe6a693f0f24
#
_entry.id   7a05a4a3160de418325abe6a693f0f24
#
_cell.length_a   1.000
_cell.length_b   1.000
_cell.length_c   1.000
_cell.angle_alpha   90.00
_cell.angle_beta   90.00
_cell.angle_gamma   90.00
#
_symmetry.space_group_name_H-M   'P 1'
#
loop_
_entity.id
_entity.type
_entity.pdbx_description
1 polymer ?
#
loop_
_entity_poly.entity_id
_entity_poly.type
_entity_poly.pdbx_seq_one_letter_code
_entity_poly.pdbx_strand_id
1 'polypeptide(L)'
;MIKVVDEAVKIAYSGSKKIEWMEVFCGEKATKVYTKDTWLPDETIDALKEYVVSIKGPLTTPVGGGIRSLNVSLRQLLDLYVCLRPIRYFDGVPSPVRKPQEVDLSLIHI
;
A
#
# COMPACT_ATOMS: atom_id res chain seq x y z
N MET A 1 -0.51 4.70 -11.11
CA MET A 1 -1.61 4.84 -10.13
C MET A 1 -1.95 6.31 -9.87
N ILE A 2 -1.04 7.16 -9.37
CA ILE A 2 -1.28 8.59 -9.08
C ILE A 2 -1.96 9.31 -10.27
N LYS A 3 -1.38 9.27 -11.46
CA LYS A 3 -1.98 9.90 -12.67
C LYS A 3 -3.42 9.45 -12.96
N VAL A 4 -3.75 8.19 -12.69
CA VAL A 4 -5.12 7.67 -12.90
C VAL A 4 -6.07 8.23 -11.86
N VAL A 5 -5.62 8.32 -10.61
CA VAL A 5 -6.42 8.91 -9.52
C VAL A 5 -6.65 10.41 -9.77
N ASP A 6 -5.61 11.14 -10.17
CA ASP A 6 -5.73 12.56 -10.48
C ASP A 6 -6.72 12.84 -11.63
N GLU A 7 -6.64 12.05 -12.70
CA GLU A 7 -7.57 12.20 -13.81
C GLU A 7 -9.00 11.82 -13.43
N ALA A 8 -9.17 10.77 -12.61
CA ALA A 8 -10.48 10.37 -12.09
C ALA A 8 -11.09 11.48 -11.22
N VAL A 9 -10.30 12.09 -10.33
CA VAL A 9 -10.75 13.20 -9.47
C VAL A 9 -11.11 14.43 -10.33
N LYS A 10 -10.30 14.75 -11.33
CA LYS A 10 -10.55 15.86 -12.26
C LYS A 10 -11.88 15.67 -13.00
N ILE A 11 -12.14 14.47 -13.52
CA ILE A 11 -13.40 14.14 -14.19
C ILE A 11 -14.59 14.21 -13.22
N ALA A 12 -14.48 13.54 -12.08
CA ALA A 12 -15.57 13.43 -11.11
C ALA A 12 -15.99 14.78 -10.50
N TYR A 13 -15.05 15.69 -10.35
CA TYR A 13 -15.30 17.02 -9.76
C TYR A 13 -15.19 18.18 -10.74
N SER A 14 -15.15 17.90 -12.05
CA SER A 14 -15.05 18.91 -13.11
C SER A 14 -13.88 19.90 -12.87
N GLY A 15 -12.78 19.41 -12.33
CA GLY A 15 -11.58 20.19 -12.02
C GLY A 15 -11.67 21.08 -10.78
N SER A 16 -12.77 21.04 -10.02
CA SER A 16 -12.95 21.88 -8.80
C SER A 16 -12.19 21.36 -7.58
N LYS A 17 -11.75 20.10 -7.61
CA LYS A 17 -10.96 19.46 -6.55
C LYS A 17 -9.71 18.84 -7.11
N LYS A 18 -8.67 18.79 -6.28
CA LYS A 18 -7.40 18.18 -6.62
C LYS A 18 -6.82 17.49 -5.36
N ILE A 19 -6.00 16.47 -5.55
CA ILE A 19 -5.26 15.80 -4.47
C ILE A 19 -3.83 16.35 -4.50
N GLU A 20 -3.37 16.84 -3.38
CA GLU A 20 -1.95 17.14 -3.18
C GLU A 20 -1.24 15.87 -2.69
N TRP A 21 -0.16 15.53 -3.37
CA TRP A 21 0.60 14.31 -3.10
C TRP A 21 1.90 14.65 -2.39
N MET A 22 2.16 13.95 -1.29
CA MET A 22 3.45 13.97 -0.61
C MET A 22 4.12 12.61 -0.78
N GLU A 23 5.32 12.58 -1.36
CA GLU A 23 6.10 11.37 -1.52
C GLU A 23 7.00 11.16 -0.30
N VAL A 24 6.87 10.01 0.36
CA VAL A 24 7.75 9.56 1.43
C VAL A 24 8.41 8.23 1.03
N PHE A 25 9.58 7.95 1.59
CA PHE A 25 10.42 6.85 1.15
C PHE A 25 10.42 5.71 2.17
N CYS A 26 10.31 4.48 1.67
CA CYS A 26 10.57 3.26 2.44
C CYS A 26 11.13 2.17 1.54
N GLY A 27 11.74 1.15 2.13
CA GLY A 27 12.39 0.07 1.42
C GLY A 27 13.69 0.49 0.75
N GLU A 28 14.04 -0.14 -0.36
CA GLU A 28 15.28 0.12 -1.10
C GLU A 28 15.43 1.59 -1.54
N LYS A 29 14.32 2.28 -1.81
CA LYS A 29 14.39 3.69 -2.18
C LYS A 29 14.86 4.57 -1.01
N ALA A 30 14.43 4.24 0.21
CA ALA A 30 14.90 4.93 1.40
C ALA A 30 16.42 4.76 1.63
N THR A 31 16.97 3.56 1.40
CA THR A 31 18.42 3.32 1.56
C THR A 31 19.28 4.09 0.56
N LYS A 32 18.70 4.55 -0.55
CA LYS A 32 19.39 5.39 -1.54
C LYS A 32 19.33 6.88 -1.21
N VAL A 33 18.26 7.30 -0.52
CA VAL A 33 18.02 8.72 -0.18
C VAL A 33 18.65 9.07 1.18
N TYR A 34 18.54 8.18 2.15
CA TYR A 34 19.07 8.38 3.51
C TYR A 34 20.42 7.67 3.67
N THR A 35 20.44 6.56 4.39
CA THR A 35 21.62 5.73 4.61
C THR A 35 21.34 4.27 4.23
N LYS A 36 22.40 3.50 3.93
CA LYS A 36 22.27 2.10 3.50
C LYS A 36 21.45 1.20 4.45
N ASP A 37 21.41 1.56 5.73
CA ASP A 37 20.71 0.77 6.77
C ASP A 37 19.32 1.31 7.08
N THR A 38 18.93 2.46 6.49
CA THR A 38 17.62 3.09 6.74
C THR A 38 16.57 2.58 5.76
N TRP A 39 15.90 1.49 6.11
CA TRP A 39 14.83 0.90 5.31
C TRP A 39 13.45 1.52 5.56
N LEU A 40 13.25 2.07 6.74
CA LEU A 40 11.99 2.69 7.17
C LEU A 40 12.32 3.90 8.05
N PRO A 41 12.46 5.09 7.47
CA PRO A 41 12.73 6.31 8.22
C PRO A 41 11.59 6.67 9.17
N ASP A 42 11.92 7.22 10.35
CA ASP A 42 10.92 7.67 11.32
C ASP A 42 10.04 8.78 10.74
N GLU A 43 10.59 9.70 9.97
CA GLU A 43 9.85 10.74 9.23
C GLU A 43 8.74 10.16 8.34
N THR A 44 8.97 9.00 7.74
CA THR A 44 7.95 8.31 6.94
C THR A 44 6.80 7.83 7.81
N ILE A 45 7.09 7.29 9.00
CA ILE A 45 6.07 6.86 9.96
C ILE A 45 5.28 8.05 10.48
N ASP A 46 5.95 9.14 10.81
CA ASP A 46 5.32 10.36 11.32
C ASP A 46 4.39 10.97 10.27
N ALA A 47 4.83 11.08 9.02
CA ALA A 47 3.99 11.53 7.91
C ALA A 47 2.77 10.61 7.70
N LEU A 48 2.94 9.28 7.77
CA LEU A 48 1.82 8.35 7.63
C LEU A 48 0.80 8.46 8.77
N LYS A 49 1.24 8.78 9.98
CA LYS A 49 0.36 9.05 11.13
C LYS A 49 -0.39 10.36 10.98
N GLU A 50 0.30 11.40 10.52
CA GLU A 50 -0.27 12.74 10.36
C GLU A 50 -1.35 12.78 9.26
N TYR A 51 -1.03 12.23 8.07
CA TYR A 51 -1.93 12.30 6.92
C TYR A 51 -2.98 11.19 6.84
N VAL A 52 -2.87 10.15 7.65
CA VAL A 52 -3.81 9.04 7.82
C VAL A 52 -4.07 8.22 6.55
N VAL A 53 -4.23 8.84 5.39
CA VAL A 53 -4.50 8.18 4.11
C VAL A 53 -3.23 8.12 3.27
N SER A 54 -2.83 6.92 2.86
CA SER A 54 -1.63 6.74 2.04
C SER A 54 -1.80 5.65 0.99
N ILE A 55 -1.05 5.76 -0.09
CA ILE A 55 -0.96 4.74 -1.15
C ILE A 55 0.46 4.19 -1.17
N LYS A 56 0.58 2.89 -1.01
CA LYS A 56 1.85 2.18 -1.02
C LYS A 56 1.95 1.25 -2.23
N GLY A 57 3.07 1.31 -2.92
CA GLY A 57 3.46 0.31 -3.92
C GLY A 57 3.97 -1.00 -3.29
N PRO A 58 4.36 -1.99 -4.11
CA PRO A 58 4.99 -3.20 -3.62
C PRO A 58 6.34 -2.87 -2.95
N LEU A 59 6.61 -3.52 -1.83
CA LEU A 59 7.88 -3.44 -1.11
C LEU A 59 8.56 -4.81 -1.12
N THR A 60 9.82 -4.83 -1.56
CA THR A 60 10.67 -6.01 -1.46
C THR A 60 11.44 -5.95 -0.15
N THR A 61 11.36 -7.01 0.65
CA THR A 61 12.21 -7.19 1.82
C THR A 61 13.38 -8.08 1.42
N PRO A 62 14.64 -7.70 1.69
CA PRO A 62 15.79 -8.54 1.40
C PRO A 62 15.67 -9.91 2.08
N VAL A 63 15.97 -10.97 1.34
CA VAL A 63 15.98 -12.33 1.87
C VAL A 63 17.35 -12.59 2.50
N GLY A 64 17.39 -13.15 3.71
CA GLY A 64 18.62 -13.58 4.38
C GLY A 64 19.35 -12.53 5.21
N GLY A 65 18.86 -11.28 5.28
CA GLY A 65 19.50 -10.20 6.02
C GLY A 65 19.01 -10.00 7.47
N GLY A 66 18.15 -10.86 8.00
CA GLY A 66 17.58 -10.68 9.35
C GLY A 66 16.62 -9.49 9.47
N ILE A 67 16.35 -8.80 8.37
CA ILE A 67 15.49 -7.63 8.35
C ILE A 67 14.02 -8.09 8.41
N ARG A 68 13.30 -7.57 9.38
CA ARG A 68 11.85 -7.82 9.51
C ARG A 68 11.12 -7.29 8.29
N SER A 69 10.08 -7.99 7.86
CA SER A 69 9.23 -7.52 6.76
C SER A 69 8.73 -6.10 7.00
N LEU A 70 9.06 -5.18 6.09
CA LEU A 70 8.64 -3.78 6.17
C LEU A 70 7.12 -3.62 6.21
N ASN A 71 6.38 -4.52 5.53
CA ASN A 71 4.92 -4.51 5.58
C ASN A 71 4.40 -4.86 6.98
N VAL A 72 5.05 -5.79 7.68
CA VAL A 72 4.71 -6.13 9.07
C VAL A 72 5.07 -4.99 10.01
N SER A 73 6.25 -4.39 9.83
CA SER A 73 6.68 -3.23 10.63
C SER A 73 5.71 -2.06 10.49
N LEU A 74 5.30 -1.71 9.26
CA LEU A 74 4.31 -0.66 9.02
C LEU A 74 2.98 -0.92 9.74
N ARG A 75 2.45 -2.15 9.66
CA ARG A 75 1.19 -2.50 10.34
C ARG A 75 1.27 -2.32 11.85
N GLN A 76 2.40 -2.69 12.44
CA GLN A 76 2.60 -2.61 13.89
C GLN A 76 2.89 -1.17 14.35
N LEU A 77 3.77 -0.45 13.65
CA LEU A 77 4.14 0.93 14.01
C LEU A 77 2.98 1.92 13.83
N LEU A 78 2.08 1.64 12.90
CA LEU A 78 0.88 2.42 12.65
C LEU A 78 -0.34 1.91 13.42
N ASP A 79 -0.20 0.83 14.18
CA ASP A 79 -1.29 0.19 14.94
C ASP A 79 -2.54 -0.06 14.09
N LEU A 80 -2.34 -0.65 12.90
CA LEU A 80 -3.43 -0.85 11.96
C LEU A 80 -4.39 -1.94 12.45
N TYR A 81 -5.65 -1.58 12.60
CA TYR A 81 -6.71 -2.44 13.11
C TYR A 81 -6.98 -3.66 12.21
N VAL A 82 -6.91 -3.51 10.89
CA VAL A 82 -7.30 -4.58 9.96
C VAL A 82 -6.48 -4.53 8.67
N CYS A 83 -6.23 -5.71 8.09
CA CYS A 83 -5.72 -5.86 6.72
C CYS A 83 -6.84 -6.45 5.86
N LEU A 84 -7.73 -5.61 5.35
CA LEU A 84 -8.88 -6.05 4.56
C LEU A 84 -8.47 -6.43 3.14
N ARG A 85 -8.69 -7.69 2.76
CA ARG A 85 -8.40 -8.23 1.43
C ARG A 85 -9.63 -8.97 0.90
N PRO A 86 -10.62 -8.28 0.33
CA PRO A 86 -11.74 -8.94 -0.32
C PRO A 86 -11.27 -9.61 -1.61
N ILE A 87 -11.68 -10.86 -1.81
CA ILE A 87 -11.34 -11.65 -2.99
C ILE A 87 -12.66 -12.13 -3.58
N ARG A 88 -13.02 -11.61 -4.74
CA ARG A 88 -14.19 -12.02 -5.50
C ARG A 88 -13.81 -12.35 -6.93
N TYR A 89 -14.59 -13.24 -7.52
CA TYR A 89 -14.47 -13.52 -8.95
C TYR A 89 -15.12 -12.39 -9.77
N PHE A 90 -14.47 -12.05 -10.88
CA PHE A 90 -15.00 -11.15 -11.89
C PHE A 90 -15.23 -11.92 -13.19
N ASP A 91 -16.41 -11.79 -13.77
CA ASP A 91 -16.77 -12.47 -15.00
C ASP A 91 -15.80 -12.14 -16.13
N GLY A 92 -15.44 -13.17 -16.91
CA GLY A 92 -14.49 -13.04 -18.01
C GLY A 92 -13.01 -13.15 -17.64
N VAL A 93 -12.68 -13.27 -16.34
CA VAL A 93 -11.29 -13.48 -15.89
C VAL A 93 -10.99 -14.97 -15.77
N PRO A 94 -9.89 -15.48 -16.38
CA PRO A 94 -9.46 -16.85 -16.19
C PRO A 94 -9.22 -17.17 -14.71
N SER A 95 -9.76 -18.29 -14.24
CA SER A 95 -9.62 -18.72 -12.86
C SER A 95 -9.15 -20.18 -12.77
N PRO A 96 -8.22 -20.53 -11.86
CA PRO A 96 -7.83 -21.91 -11.62
C PRO A 96 -8.87 -22.71 -10.81
N VAL A 97 -9.89 -22.05 -10.29
CA VAL A 97 -10.94 -22.66 -9.48
C VAL A 97 -12.06 -23.16 -10.38
N ARG A 98 -12.63 -24.36 -10.08
CA ARG A 98 -13.69 -24.98 -10.90
C ARG A 98 -14.99 -24.18 -10.94
N LYS A 99 -15.33 -23.52 -9.83
CA LYS A 99 -16.54 -22.70 -9.67
C LYS A 99 -16.19 -21.34 -9.09
N PRO A 100 -15.56 -20.47 -9.88
CA PRO A 100 -15.05 -19.20 -9.38
C PRO A 100 -16.15 -18.25 -8.92
N GLN A 101 -17.35 -18.36 -9.47
CA GLN A 101 -18.52 -17.55 -9.09
C GLN A 101 -18.98 -17.80 -7.64
N GLU A 102 -18.59 -18.94 -7.04
CA GLU A 102 -18.90 -19.26 -5.63
C GLU A 102 -17.83 -18.71 -4.66
N VAL A 103 -16.76 -18.06 -5.17
CA VAL A 103 -15.69 -17.50 -4.35
C VAL A 103 -16.07 -16.10 -3.88
N ASP A 104 -16.30 -15.97 -2.59
CA ASP A 104 -16.42 -14.71 -1.87
C ASP A 104 -15.65 -14.83 -0.56
N LEU A 105 -14.41 -14.39 -0.58
CA LEU A 105 -13.45 -14.55 0.53
C LEU A 105 -12.91 -13.19 0.95
N SER A 106 -12.84 -12.95 2.26
CA SER A 106 -12.13 -11.82 2.84
C SER A 106 -11.08 -12.29 3.82
N LEU A 107 -9.84 -11.86 3.62
CA LEU A 107 -8.76 -12.06 4.56
C LEU A 107 -8.64 -10.85 5.47
N ILE A 108 -8.82 -11.07 6.76
CA ILE A 108 -8.72 -10.03 7.79
C ILE A 108 -7.61 -10.47 8.75
N HIS A 109 -6.58 -9.64 8.88
CA HIS A 109 -5.53 -9.79 9.88
C HIS A 109 -5.68 -8.71 10.94
N ILE A 110 -5.73 -9.13 12.16
CA ILE A 110 -5.71 -8.27 13.34
C ILE A 110 -4.29 -8.21 13.88
#